data_abe107ad11744b5d035a605cbcb26781
#
_entry.id   abe107ad11744b5d035a605cbcb26781
#
_cell.length_a   1.000
_cell.length_b   1.000
_cell.length_c   1.000
_cell.angle_alpha   90.00
_cell.angle_beta   90.00
_cell.angle_gamma   90.00
#
_symmetry.space_group_name_H-M   'P 1'
#
loop_
_entity.id
_entity.type
_entity.pdbx_description
1 polymer ?
#
loop_
_entity_poly.entity_id
_entity_poly.type
_entity_poly.pdbx_seq_one_letter_code
_entity_poly.pdbx_strand_id
1 'polypeptide(L)'
;NIKDKRVDAIVHTGNKKIEIEINSQNKDYLHTRSTAYICNIYQSNASVGDTYNEDTDIIQVNLTWGLGRNNDEMKIYKIMNEKGELYVKNFIIYEINMDYYDKIWYSKNEEEIKKNQYMIMLDLDKKELKNMPKDKIVDKYITNVTIVNDDPEFQKYMSEEEDKKKIQNSLLSEAKEFGYTSGINDGIKQTAKNMLNKNMPLEDISKATGLSIEEINEISNES
;
A
#
# COMPACT_ATOMS: atom_id res chain seq x y z
N ASN A 1 14.39 -16.27 7.98
CA ASN A 1 13.97 -15.70 6.69
C ASN A 1 13.87 -14.18 6.85
N ILE A 2 14.93 -13.48 6.48
CA ILE A 2 14.90 -12.04 6.31
C ILE A 2 14.04 -11.82 5.06
N LYS A 3 12.85 -11.24 5.20
CA LYS A 3 12.08 -10.77 4.05
C LYS A 3 12.98 -9.82 3.27
N ASP A 4 13.11 -10.06 1.97
CA ASP A 4 13.86 -9.20 1.06
C ASP A 4 13.23 -7.79 1.14
N LYS A 5 13.89 -6.89 1.86
CA LYS A 5 13.41 -5.51 2.08
C LYS A 5 13.89 -4.69 0.90
N ARG A 6 13.10 -4.66 -0.17
CA ARG A 6 13.35 -3.80 -1.33
C ARG A 6 12.58 -2.50 -1.13
N VAL A 7 13.29 -1.41 -1.26
CA VAL A 7 12.76 -0.05 -1.34
C VAL A 7 12.67 0.35 -2.80
N ASP A 8 11.72 1.24 -3.14
CA ASP A 8 11.51 1.62 -4.53
C ASP A 8 12.67 2.46 -5.06
N ALA A 9 13.20 3.39 -4.25
CA ALA A 9 14.41 4.14 -4.60
C ALA A 9 15.18 4.63 -3.37
N ILE A 10 16.51 4.74 -3.51
CA ILE A 10 17.39 5.39 -2.53
C ILE A 10 18.19 6.48 -3.24
N VAL A 11 18.15 7.69 -2.69
CA VAL A 11 18.89 8.86 -3.19
C VAL A 11 19.89 9.33 -2.14
N HIS A 12 21.13 9.51 -2.56
CA HIS A 12 22.19 10.12 -1.75
C HIS A 12 22.48 11.54 -2.26
N THR A 13 22.37 12.53 -1.40
CA THR A 13 22.66 13.91 -1.76
C THR A 13 23.27 14.67 -0.57
N GLY A 14 24.54 15.11 -0.73
CA GLY A 14 25.28 15.71 0.37
C GLY A 14 25.36 14.77 1.58
N ASN A 15 24.89 15.25 2.72
CA ASN A 15 24.79 14.50 3.98
C ASN A 15 23.40 13.87 4.19
N LYS A 16 22.62 13.62 3.12
CA LYS A 16 21.28 13.05 3.22
C LYS A 16 21.19 11.72 2.50
N LYS A 17 20.57 10.76 3.15
CA LYS A 17 20.15 9.49 2.58
C LYS A 17 18.62 9.45 2.58
N ILE A 18 18.04 9.50 1.40
CA ILE A 18 16.61 9.61 1.19
C ILE A 18 16.10 8.30 0.61
N GLU A 19 15.21 7.65 1.30
CA GLU A 19 14.44 6.51 0.82
C GLU A 19 13.09 6.99 0.29
N ILE A 20 12.68 6.49 -0.87
CA ILE A 20 11.40 6.79 -1.47
C ILE A 20 10.60 5.50 -1.60
N GLU A 21 9.38 5.51 -1.08
CA GLU A 21 8.40 4.44 -1.17
C GLU A 21 7.14 4.92 -1.90
N ILE A 22 6.65 4.12 -2.85
CA ILE A 22 5.46 4.39 -3.64
C ILE A 22 4.34 3.46 -3.17
N ASN A 23 3.31 4.02 -2.55
CA ASN A 23 2.18 3.30 -1.98
C ASN A 23 0.92 3.57 -2.78
N SER A 24 0.62 2.74 -3.78
CA SER A 24 -0.57 2.90 -4.64
C SER A 24 -1.92 2.81 -3.92
N GLN A 25 -1.94 2.40 -2.65
CA GLN A 25 -3.12 2.32 -1.80
C GLN A 25 -2.73 2.54 -0.34
N ASN A 26 -3.59 3.22 0.42
CA ASN A 26 -3.45 3.30 1.87
C ASN A 26 -3.87 1.97 2.51
N LYS A 27 -3.00 1.38 3.35
CA LYS A 27 -3.20 0.12 4.07
C LYS A 27 -2.72 0.29 5.51
N ASP A 28 -3.40 -0.35 6.45
CA ASP A 28 -3.13 -0.25 7.90
C ASP A 28 -1.68 -0.59 8.31
N TYR A 29 -1.01 -1.45 7.53
CA TYR A 29 0.37 -1.87 7.81
C TYR A 29 1.45 -0.93 7.27
N LEU A 30 1.11 0.11 6.48
CA LEU A 30 2.10 0.95 5.78
C LEU A 30 3.04 1.66 6.74
N HIS A 31 2.52 2.24 7.81
CA HIS A 31 3.36 2.91 8.81
C HIS A 31 4.35 1.94 9.47
N THR A 32 3.91 0.72 9.80
CA THR A 32 4.79 -0.31 10.37
C THR A 32 5.86 -0.74 9.37
N ARG A 33 5.50 -0.93 8.09
CA ARG A 33 6.43 -1.28 7.02
C ARG A 33 7.46 -0.17 6.79
N SER A 34 7.00 1.05 6.66
CA SER A 34 7.80 2.27 6.50
C SER A 34 8.81 2.42 7.65
N THR A 35 8.34 2.29 8.89
CA THR A 35 9.21 2.32 10.07
C THR A 35 10.29 1.23 10.02
N ALA A 36 9.94 0.00 9.62
CA ALA A 36 10.93 -1.07 9.49
C ALA A 36 11.99 -0.79 8.42
N TYR A 37 11.63 -0.12 7.32
CA TYR A 37 12.56 0.24 6.26
C TYR A 37 13.52 1.33 6.70
N ILE A 38 13.03 2.46 7.23
CA ILE A 38 13.90 3.54 7.69
C ILE A 38 14.83 3.09 8.83
N CYS A 39 14.35 2.22 9.75
CA CYS A 39 15.21 1.64 10.79
C CYS A 39 16.35 0.80 10.20
N ASN A 40 16.07 0.03 9.14
CA ASN A 40 17.11 -0.75 8.45
C ASN A 40 18.17 0.15 7.80
N ILE A 41 17.75 1.25 7.18
CA ILE A 41 18.67 2.24 6.59
C ILE A 41 19.45 2.96 7.67
N TYR A 42 18.78 3.34 8.76
CA TYR A 42 19.45 3.98 9.91
C TYR A 42 20.54 3.07 10.48
N GLN A 43 20.23 1.79 10.68
CA GLN A 43 21.19 0.80 11.14
C GLN A 43 22.36 0.59 10.16
N SER A 44 22.08 0.57 8.85
CA SER A 44 23.12 0.38 7.83
C SER A 44 24.09 1.56 7.72
N ASN A 45 23.75 2.69 8.33
CA ASN A 45 24.58 3.90 8.33
C ASN A 45 25.61 3.93 9.49
N ALA A 46 25.53 2.95 10.42
CA ALA A 46 26.47 2.79 11.52
C ALA A 46 27.32 1.53 11.29
N SER A 47 28.64 1.69 11.18
CA SER A 47 29.58 0.58 11.11
C SER A 47 30.16 0.25 12.48
N VAL A 48 30.63 -1.00 12.65
CA VAL A 48 31.26 -1.41 13.90
C VAL A 48 32.53 -0.59 14.10
N GLY A 49 32.58 0.15 15.22
CA GLY A 49 33.71 1.02 15.56
C GLY A 49 33.55 2.49 15.15
N ASP A 50 32.44 2.84 14.47
CA ASP A 50 32.16 4.24 14.17
C ASP A 50 31.65 4.99 15.41
N THR A 51 31.94 6.28 15.45
CA THR A 51 31.26 7.20 16.36
C THR A 51 29.84 7.41 15.83
N TYR A 52 28.84 7.05 16.61
CA TYR A 52 27.46 7.36 16.28
C TYR A 52 27.29 8.89 16.22
N ASN A 53 27.20 9.43 15.02
CA ASN A 53 26.97 10.85 14.81
C ASN A 53 25.64 11.10 14.08
N GLU A 54 25.12 12.30 14.22
CA GLU A 54 23.88 12.74 13.55
C GLU A 54 24.18 13.53 12.26
N ASP A 55 25.37 13.36 11.66
CA ASP A 55 25.83 14.18 10.52
C ASP A 55 25.08 13.81 9.22
N THR A 56 24.53 12.59 9.15
CA THR A 56 23.75 12.14 8.00
C THR A 56 22.27 12.13 8.33
N ASP A 57 21.49 12.93 7.61
CA ASP A 57 20.04 12.90 7.69
C ASP A 57 19.51 11.62 7.00
N ILE A 58 18.76 10.82 7.73
CA ILE A 58 18.04 9.66 7.24
C ILE A 58 16.58 10.07 7.05
N ILE A 59 16.17 10.14 5.81
CA ILE A 59 14.85 10.65 5.42
C ILE A 59 14.11 9.55 4.67
N GLN A 60 12.87 9.30 5.06
CA GLN A 60 11.95 8.51 4.28
C GLN A 60 10.85 9.37 3.71
N VAL A 61 10.55 9.19 2.43
CA VAL A 61 9.47 9.85 1.71
C VAL A 61 8.50 8.80 1.22
N ASN A 62 7.30 8.80 1.78
CA ASN A 62 6.21 7.94 1.34
C ASN A 62 5.29 8.73 0.42
N LEU A 63 5.18 8.34 -0.85
CA LEU A 63 4.18 8.85 -1.77
C LEU A 63 2.97 7.92 -1.68
N THR A 64 1.85 8.41 -1.11
CA THR A 64 0.71 7.52 -0.76
C THR A 64 -0.58 8.00 -1.41
N TRP A 65 -1.25 7.09 -2.12
CA TRP A 65 -2.61 7.25 -2.64
C TRP A 65 -3.63 6.61 -1.68
N GLY A 66 -4.87 7.09 -1.71
CA GLY A 66 -5.96 6.60 -0.86
C GLY A 66 -5.98 7.23 0.53
N LEU A 67 -5.28 8.34 0.74
CA LEU A 67 -5.35 9.15 1.97
C LEU A 67 -6.53 10.13 1.97
N GLY A 68 -7.11 10.40 0.79
CA GLY A 68 -8.25 11.29 0.61
C GLY A 68 -7.89 12.72 0.21
N ARG A 69 -8.62 13.23 -0.78
CA ARG A 69 -8.37 14.53 -1.45
C ARG A 69 -8.53 15.76 -0.56
N ASN A 70 -9.21 15.64 0.57
CA ASN A 70 -9.47 16.76 1.48
C ASN A 70 -8.58 16.75 2.72
N ASN A 71 -7.70 15.77 2.84
CA ASN A 71 -6.73 15.69 3.93
C ASN A 71 -5.50 16.56 3.62
N ASP A 72 -4.65 16.72 4.63
CA ASP A 72 -3.42 17.51 4.51
C ASP A 72 -2.55 16.99 3.35
N GLU A 73 -1.85 17.91 2.69
CA GLU A 73 -0.93 17.58 1.59
C GLU A 73 0.23 16.71 2.06
N MET A 74 0.69 16.91 3.30
CA MET A 74 1.85 16.20 3.84
C MET A 74 1.79 16.11 5.36
N LYS A 75 2.27 14.99 5.91
CA LYS A 75 2.55 14.81 7.34
C LYS A 75 4.02 14.51 7.55
N ILE A 76 4.57 15.05 8.63
CA ILE A 76 5.97 14.85 9.00
C ILE A 76 6.02 14.14 10.36
N TYR A 77 6.70 12.99 10.39
CA TYR A 77 6.89 12.21 11.61
C TYR A 77 8.34 12.27 12.05
N LYS A 78 8.55 12.43 13.36
CA LYS A 78 9.84 12.49 14.03
C LYS A 78 9.78 11.74 15.35
N ILE A 79 10.91 11.28 15.85
CA ILE A 79 10.99 10.66 17.18
C ILE A 79 11.20 11.77 18.22
N MET A 80 10.25 11.90 19.15
CA MET A 80 10.27 12.93 20.20
C MET A 80 9.58 12.42 21.47
N ASN A 81 9.84 13.11 22.57
CA ASN A 81 9.16 12.86 23.83
C ASN A 81 7.75 13.53 23.85
N GLU A 82 7.03 13.35 24.95
CA GLU A 82 5.68 13.90 25.16
C GLU A 82 5.61 15.44 25.20
N LYS A 83 6.76 16.12 25.33
CA LYS A 83 6.89 17.57 25.30
C LYS A 83 7.25 18.12 23.92
N GLY A 84 7.47 17.23 22.94
CA GLY A 84 7.89 17.61 21.59
C GLY A 84 9.38 17.84 21.42
N GLU A 85 10.20 17.44 22.40
CA GLU A 85 11.66 17.50 22.30
C GLU A 85 12.16 16.31 21.47
N LEU A 86 12.97 16.58 20.42
CA LEU A 86 13.49 15.54 19.54
C LEU A 86 14.44 14.61 20.29
N TYR A 87 14.18 13.28 20.18
CA TYR A 87 15.08 12.26 20.67
C TYR A 87 16.28 12.07 19.74
N VAL A 88 16.04 12.06 18.43
CA VAL A 88 17.07 12.12 17.38
C VAL A 88 16.67 13.17 16.34
N LYS A 89 17.65 13.91 15.79
CA LYS A 89 17.38 15.00 14.85
C LYS A 89 17.32 14.54 13.40
N ASN A 90 18.10 13.51 13.07
CA ASN A 90 18.39 13.05 11.73
C ASN A 90 17.49 11.88 11.26
N PHE A 91 16.35 11.63 11.94
CA PHE A 91 15.37 10.60 11.58
C PHE A 91 14.04 11.27 11.26
N ILE A 92 13.66 11.30 9.98
CA ILE A 92 12.48 12.04 9.51
C ILE A 92 11.71 11.18 8.50
N ILE A 93 10.39 11.09 8.67
CA ILE A 93 9.48 10.46 7.70
C ILE A 93 8.53 11.53 7.17
N TYR A 94 8.47 11.68 5.84
CA TYR A 94 7.47 12.45 5.13
C TYR A 94 6.42 11.51 4.56
N GLU A 95 5.16 11.72 4.88
CA GLU A 95 4.03 11.08 4.22
C GLU A 95 3.33 12.10 3.35
N ILE A 96 3.42 11.91 2.05
CA ILE A 96 2.91 12.83 1.03
C ILE A 96 1.61 12.25 0.48
N ASN A 97 0.55 13.03 0.55
CA ASN A 97 -0.79 12.68 0.08
C ASN A 97 -0.92 12.94 -1.42
N MET A 98 -0.80 11.91 -2.24
CA MET A 98 -0.90 12.04 -3.69
C MET A 98 -2.31 12.40 -4.18
N ASP A 99 -3.37 11.98 -3.46
CA ASP A 99 -4.75 12.38 -3.79
C ASP A 99 -4.98 13.90 -3.66
N TYR A 100 -4.18 14.60 -2.84
CA TYR A 100 -4.21 16.06 -2.72
C TYR A 100 -3.74 16.72 -4.02
N TYR A 101 -2.65 16.22 -4.63
CA TYR A 101 -2.11 16.73 -5.89
C TYR A 101 -2.99 16.40 -7.08
N ASP A 102 -3.62 15.24 -7.08
CA ASP A 102 -4.67 14.83 -8.00
C ASP A 102 -5.81 15.86 -8.03
N LYS A 103 -6.31 16.25 -6.85
CA LYS A 103 -7.35 17.27 -6.74
C LYS A 103 -6.94 18.59 -7.39
N ILE A 104 -5.68 19.03 -7.21
CA ILE A 104 -5.17 20.25 -7.81
C ILE A 104 -5.16 20.13 -9.34
N TRP A 105 -4.69 19.01 -9.89
CA TRP A 105 -4.67 18.77 -11.34
C TRP A 105 -6.06 18.86 -11.97
N TYR A 106 -7.02 18.17 -11.37
CA TYR A 106 -8.40 18.16 -11.87
C TYR A 106 -9.19 19.45 -11.58
N SER A 107 -8.73 20.32 -10.69
CA SER A 107 -9.33 21.63 -10.46
C SER A 107 -9.14 22.59 -11.63
N LYS A 108 -8.15 22.33 -12.50
CA LYS A 108 -7.74 23.20 -13.62
C LYS A 108 -7.30 24.60 -13.21
N ASN A 109 -6.91 24.79 -11.97
CA ASN A 109 -6.32 26.05 -11.50
C ASN A 109 -4.85 26.11 -11.92
N GLU A 110 -4.54 26.90 -12.94
CA GLU A 110 -3.21 26.97 -13.54
C GLU A 110 -2.13 27.44 -12.55
N GLU A 111 -2.46 28.35 -11.65
CA GLU A 111 -1.53 28.88 -10.65
C GLU A 111 -1.15 27.79 -9.63
N GLU A 112 -2.13 27.08 -9.11
CA GLU A 112 -1.92 25.96 -8.18
C GLU A 112 -1.20 24.78 -8.87
N ILE A 113 -1.54 24.47 -10.11
CA ILE A 113 -0.86 23.44 -10.90
C ILE A 113 0.61 23.80 -11.07
N LYS A 114 0.93 25.05 -11.46
CA LYS A 114 2.31 25.49 -11.64
C LYS A 114 3.12 25.45 -10.35
N LYS A 115 2.51 25.82 -9.24
CA LYS A 115 3.12 25.77 -7.91
C LYS A 115 3.48 24.34 -7.48
N ASN A 116 2.63 23.38 -7.81
CA ASN A 116 2.74 21.98 -7.38
C ASN A 116 3.17 21.01 -8.51
N GLN A 117 3.64 21.55 -9.64
CA GLN A 117 3.86 20.78 -10.87
C GLN A 117 4.79 19.56 -10.70
N TYR A 118 5.80 19.64 -9.84
CA TYR A 118 6.77 18.55 -9.66
C TYR A 118 6.18 17.34 -8.91
N MET A 119 5.20 17.56 -8.06
CA MET A 119 4.48 16.47 -7.40
C MET A 119 3.39 15.92 -8.33
N ILE A 120 2.65 16.81 -8.98
CA ILE A 120 1.58 16.44 -9.92
C ILE A 120 2.13 15.56 -11.06
N MET A 121 3.28 15.90 -11.64
CA MET A 121 3.84 15.14 -12.76
C MET A 121 4.15 13.67 -12.45
N LEU A 122 4.31 13.30 -11.17
CA LEU A 122 4.63 11.93 -10.77
C LEU A 122 3.46 10.96 -10.95
N ASP A 123 2.23 11.48 -11.04
CA ASP A 123 1.00 10.69 -11.15
C ASP A 123 0.35 10.73 -12.54
N LEU A 124 0.81 11.63 -13.42
CA LEU A 124 0.20 11.84 -14.71
C LEU A 124 0.63 10.82 -15.78
N ASP A 125 -0.33 10.39 -16.58
CA ASP A 125 -0.05 9.57 -17.74
C ASP A 125 0.67 10.36 -18.86
N LYS A 126 1.17 9.65 -19.91
CA LYS A 126 1.88 10.25 -21.05
C LYS A 126 1.06 11.32 -21.80
N LYS A 127 -0.28 11.22 -21.78
CA LYS A 127 -1.16 12.19 -22.48
C LYS A 127 -1.33 13.44 -21.65
N GLU A 128 -1.51 13.28 -20.33
CA GLU A 128 -1.68 14.38 -19.39
C GLU A 128 -0.39 15.18 -19.21
N LEU A 129 0.77 14.50 -19.13
CA LEU A 129 2.09 15.14 -19.04
C LEU A 129 2.36 16.16 -20.16
N LYS A 130 1.77 15.97 -21.35
CA LYS A 130 1.89 16.94 -22.46
C LYS A 130 1.22 18.28 -22.18
N ASN A 131 0.25 18.30 -21.25
CA ASN A 131 -0.52 19.48 -20.89
C ASN A 131 0.06 20.19 -19.65
N MET A 132 1.14 19.68 -19.07
CA MET A 132 1.81 20.30 -17.93
C MET A 132 2.46 21.64 -18.28
N PRO A 133 2.50 22.61 -17.35
CA PRO A 133 3.37 23.78 -17.46
C PRO A 133 4.83 23.34 -17.67
N LYS A 134 5.48 23.86 -18.70
CA LYS A 134 6.82 23.41 -19.10
C LYS A 134 7.91 24.23 -18.42
N ASP A 135 8.90 23.50 -17.90
CA ASP A 135 10.21 24.01 -17.51
C ASP A 135 11.27 22.92 -17.74
N LYS A 136 12.54 23.22 -17.45
CA LYS A 136 13.65 22.28 -17.68
C LYS A 136 13.49 20.95 -16.93
N ILE A 137 12.88 20.95 -15.74
CA ILE A 137 12.71 19.74 -14.92
C ILE A 137 11.58 18.91 -15.50
N VAL A 138 10.42 19.52 -15.79
CA VAL A 138 9.26 18.85 -16.39
C VAL A 138 9.63 18.29 -17.77
N ASP A 139 10.32 19.06 -18.62
CA ASP A 139 10.74 18.60 -19.97
C ASP A 139 11.71 17.40 -19.87
N LYS A 140 12.66 17.44 -18.92
CA LYS A 140 13.58 16.33 -18.66
C LYS A 140 12.84 15.10 -18.16
N TYR A 141 11.87 15.27 -17.25
CA TYR A 141 11.05 14.18 -16.74
C TYR A 141 10.24 13.52 -17.87
N ILE A 142 9.54 14.32 -18.67
CA ILE A 142 8.76 13.83 -19.82
C ILE A 142 9.67 13.07 -20.80
N THR A 143 10.86 13.59 -21.10
CA THR A 143 11.84 12.92 -21.95
C THR A 143 12.23 11.56 -21.41
N ASN A 144 12.59 11.49 -20.11
CA ASN A 144 12.99 10.24 -19.47
C ASN A 144 11.86 9.22 -19.42
N VAL A 145 10.65 9.65 -19.04
CA VAL A 145 9.46 8.79 -19.04
C VAL A 145 9.16 8.25 -20.43
N THR A 146 9.33 9.08 -21.46
CA THR A 146 9.13 8.64 -22.85
C THR A 146 10.16 7.60 -23.25
N ILE A 147 11.45 7.82 -22.96
CA ILE A 147 12.54 6.86 -23.27
C ILE A 147 12.27 5.51 -22.59
N VAL A 148 11.95 5.52 -21.30
CA VAL A 148 11.68 4.29 -20.53
C VAL A 148 10.44 3.57 -21.07
N ASN A 149 9.36 4.30 -21.34
CA ASN A 149 8.14 3.68 -21.86
C ASN A 149 8.27 3.15 -23.30
N ASP A 150 9.19 3.70 -24.11
CA ASP A 150 9.43 3.24 -25.47
C ASP A 150 10.51 2.13 -25.52
N ASP A 151 11.11 1.76 -24.37
CA ASP A 151 12.07 0.66 -24.25
C ASP A 151 11.36 -0.69 -24.37
N PRO A 152 11.72 -1.55 -25.35
CA PRO A 152 11.07 -2.86 -25.53
C PRO A 152 11.23 -3.81 -24.34
N GLU A 153 12.36 -3.77 -23.63
CA GLU A 153 12.58 -4.61 -22.44
C GLU A 153 11.69 -4.17 -21.29
N PHE A 154 11.54 -2.86 -21.09
CA PHE A 154 10.63 -2.32 -20.09
C PHE A 154 9.17 -2.66 -20.40
N GLN A 155 8.74 -2.51 -21.67
CA GLN A 155 7.38 -2.90 -22.09
C GLN A 155 7.11 -4.39 -21.86
N LYS A 156 8.08 -5.24 -22.18
CA LYS A 156 7.98 -6.68 -21.91
C LYS A 156 7.86 -6.95 -20.40
N TYR A 157 8.71 -6.34 -19.58
CA TYR A 157 8.66 -6.45 -18.14
C TYR A 157 7.30 -6.03 -17.57
N MET A 158 6.76 -4.88 -18.01
CA MET A 158 5.45 -4.39 -17.57
C MET A 158 4.32 -5.34 -17.96
N SER A 159 4.36 -5.91 -19.16
CA SER A 159 3.37 -6.92 -19.62
C SER A 159 3.41 -8.18 -18.74
N GLU A 160 4.60 -8.69 -18.43
CA GLU A 160 4.76 -9.85 -17.54
C GLU A 160 4.26 -9.57 -16.12
N GLU A 161 4.47 -8.37 -15.59
CA GLU A 161 3.97 -7.97 -14.28
C GLU A 161 2.45 -7.79 -14.25
N GLU A 162 1.86 -7.26 -15.31
CA GLU A 162 0.40 -7.18 -15.46
C GLU A 162 -0.24 -8.58 -15.49
N ASP A 163 0.35 -9.51 -16.20
CA ASP A 163 -0.13 -10.89 -16.27
C ASP A 163 -0.02 -11.61 -14.91
N LYS A 164 1.10 -11.42 -14.19
CA LYS A 164 1.25 -11.91 -12.81
C LYS A 164 0.17 -11.33 -11.89
N LYS A 165 -0.12 -10.03 -11.98
CA LYS A 165 -1.18 -9.38 -11.19
C LYS A 165 -2.56 -9.94 -11.53
N LYS A 166 -2.86 -10.21 -12.81
CA LYS A 166 -4.12 -10.82 -13.23
C LYS A 166 -4.29 -12.21 -12.63
N ILE A 167 -3.25 -13.05 -12.70
CA ILE A 167 -3.24 -14.39 -12.11
C ILE A 167 -3.44 -14.30 -10.59
N GLN A 168 -2.71 -13.42 -9.91
CA GLN A 168 -2.83 -13.25 -8.46
C GLN A 168 -4.24 -12.77 -8.05
N ASN A 169 -4.83 -11.85 -8.80
CA ASN A 169 -6.19 -11.36 -8.55
C ASN A 169 -7.24 -12.45 -8.78
N SER A 170 -7.05 -13.32 -9.79
CA SER A 170 -7.91 -14.47 -10.03
C SER A 170 -7.87 -15.45 -8.87
N LEU A 171 -6.67 -15.84 -8.44
CA LEU A 171 -6.48 -16.73 -7.29
C LEU A 171 -7.08 -16.16 -5.99
N LEU A 172 -6.93 -14.85 -5.78
CA LEU A 172 -7.51 -14.18 -4.61
C LEU A 172 -9.05 -14.16 -4.67
N SER A 173 -9.62 -13.97 -5.87
CA SER A 173 -11.07 -14.01 -6.08
C SER A 173 -11.62 -15.41 -5.80
N GLU A 174 -10.98 -16.45 -6.33
CA GLU A 174 -11.31 -17.85 -6.08
C GLU A 174 -11.23 -18.22 -4.59
N ALA A 175 -10.15 -17.79 -3.92
CA ALA A 175 -9.99 -18.03 -2.49
C ALA A 175 -11.05 -17.32 -1.64
N LYS A 176 -11.47 -16.11 -2.03
CA LYS A 176 -12.57 -15.38 -1.36
C LYS A 176 -13.92 -16.09 -1.57
N GLU A 177 -14.20 -16.51 -2.78
CA GLU A 177 -15.45 -17.23 -3.09
C GLU A 177 -15.53 -18.56 -2.35
N PHE A 178 -14.42 -19.33 -2.35
CA PHE A 178 -14.32 -20.55 -1.57
C PHE A 178 -14.50 -20.31 -0.07
N GLY A 179 -13.80 -19.31 0.49
CA GLY A 179 -13.92 -18.96 1.91
C GLY A 179 -15.33 -18.49 2.29
N TYR A 180 -15.99 -17.73 1.42
CA TYR A 180 -17.37 -17.30 1.63
C TYR A 180 -18.35 -18.49 1.63
N THR A 181 -18.24 -19.37 0.62
CA THR A 181 -19.10 -20.56 0.50
C THR A 181 -18.87 -21.53 1.66
N SER A 182 -17.60 -21.80 2.02
CA SER A 182 -17.26 -22.63 3.17
C SER A 182 -17.82 -22.04 4.47
N GLY A 183 -17.65 -20.74 4.69
CA GLY A 183 -18.16 -20.06 5.89
C GLY A 183 -19.68 -20.11 6.02
N ILE A 184 -20.43 -19.98 4.92
CA ILE A 184 -21.88 -20.16 4.92
C ILE A 184 -22.25 -21.60 5.30
N ASN A 185 -21.62 -22.59 4.68
CA ASN A 185 -21.88 -24.00 4.94
C ASN A 185 -21.58 -24.38 6.40
N ASP A 186 -20.45 -23.90 6.93
CA ASP A 186 -20.07 -24.09 8.33
C ASP A 186 -21.07 -23.43 9.29
N GLY A 187 -21.55 -22.24 8.95
CA GLY A 187 -22.60 -21.54 9.71
C GLY A 187 -23.93 -22.29 9.71
N ILE A 188 -24.33 -22.87 8.58
CA ILE A 188 -25.53 -23.69 8.46
C ILE A 188 -25.39 -24.97 9.29
N LYS A 189 -24.27 -25.69 9.19
CA LYS A 189 -23.98 -26.89 9.98
C LYS A 189 -23.97 -26.58 11.49
N GLN A 190 -23.36 -25.48 11.91
CA GLN A 190 -23.35 -25.07 13.31
C GLN A 190 -24.74 -24.72 13.81
N THR A 191 -25.57 -24.10 12.97
CA THR A 191 -26.97 -23.81 13.29
C THR A 191 -27.76 -25.10 13.47
N ALA A 192 -27.63 -26.06 12.55
CA ALA A 192 -28.27 -27.38 12.66
C ALA A 192 -27.85 -28.10 13.96
N LYS A 193 -26.56 -28.09 14.31
CA LYS A 193 -26.03 -28.64 15.53
C LYS A 193 -26.63 -28.01 16.78
N ASN A 194 -26.77 -26.68 16.81
CA ASN A 194 -27.41 -25.97 17.90
C ASN A 194 -28.90 -26.31 18.05
N MET A 195 -29.61 -26.56 16.96
CA MET A 195 -31.03 -26.95 16.95
C MET A 195 -31.20 -28.40 17.40
N LEU A 196 -30.31 -29.32 16.99
CA LEU A 196 -30.27 -30.70 17.50
C LEU A 196 -30.08 -30.74 19.01
N ASN A 197 -29.15 -29.96 19.54
CA ASN A 197 -28.89 -29.86 20.99
C ASN A 197 -30.09 -29.31 21.78
N LYS A 198 -31.04 -28.67 21.13
CA LYS A 198 -32.31 -28.21 21.69
C LYS A 198 -33.46 -29.22 21.50
N ASN A 199 -33.17 -30.44 21.01
CA ASN A 199 -34.11 -31.49 20.70
C ASN A 199 -35.24 -31.05 19.74
N MET A 200 -34.88 -30.20 18.74
CA MET A 200 -35.86 -29.82 17.70
C MET A 200 -36.11 -30.99 16.73
N PRO A 201 -37.34 -31.15 16.17
CA PRO A 201 -37.63 -32.16 15.17
C PRO A 201 -36.78 -32.02 13.92
N LEU A 202 -36.33 -33.13 13.35
CA LEU A 202 -35.45 -33.12 12.13
C LEU A 202 -36.08 -32.40 10.94
N GLU A 203 -37.39 -32.52 10.77
CA GLU A 203 -38.13 -31.83 9.70
C GLU A 203 -38.07 -30.29 9.88
N ASP A 204 -38.13 -29.80 11.13
CA ASP A 204 -38.03 -28.35 11.40
C ASP A 204 -36.63 -27.84 11.22
N ILE A 205 -35.62 -28.62 11.58
CA ILE A 205 -34.20 -28.30 11.33
C ILE A 205 -33.95 -28.26 9.82
N SER A 206 -34.43 -29.24 9.07
CA SER A 206 -34.31 -29.29 7.60
C SER A 206 -34.92 -28.06 6.94
N LYS A 207 -36.16 -27.67 7.34
CA LYS A 207 -36.82 -26.45 6.82
C LYS A 207 -36.05 -25.17 7.15
N ALA A 208 -35.45 -25.08 8.35
CA ALA A 208 -34.77 -23.88 8.81
C ALA A 208 -33.36 -23.72 8.21
N THR A 209 -32.67 -24.81 7.91
CA THR A 209 -31.29 -24.82 7.44
C THR A 209 -31.11 -25.12 5.96
N GLY A 210 -32.14 -25.75 5.34
CA GLY A 210 -32.07 -26.24 3.95
C GLY A 210 -31.28 -27.55 3.81
N LEU A 211 -30.76 -28.14 4.90
CA LEU A 211 -30.09 -29.43 4.87
C LEU A 211 -31.07 -30.59 4.76
N SER A 212 -30.67 -31.66 4.10
CA SER A 212 -31.41 -32.90 4.07
C SER A 212 -31.40 -33.59 5.45
N ILE A 213 -32.33 -34.49 5.70
CA ILE A 213 -32.40 -35.27 6.94
C ILE A 213 -31.15 -36.14 7.08
N GLU A 214 -30.61 -36.66 5.99
CA GLU A 214 -29.38 -37.44 5.93
C GLU A 214 -28.17 -36.60 6.42
N GLU A 215 -28.01 -35.39 5.90
CA GLU A 215 -26.93 -34.47 6.32
C GLU A 215 -27.06 -34.08 7.79
N ILE A 216 -28.29 -33.87 8.28
CA ILE A 216 -28.51 -33.54 9.71
C ILE A 216 -28.17 -34.75 10.62
N ASN A 217 -28.45 -35.98 10.18
CA ASN A 217 -28.07 -37.18 10.92
C ASN A 217 -26.53 -37.37 10.95
N GLU A 218 -25.82 -37.06 9.86
CA GLU A 218 -24.34 -37.07 9.83
C GLU A 218 -23.78 -36.09 10.85
N ILE A 219 -24.29 -34.87 10.89
CA ILE A 219 -23.88 -33.85 11.89
C ILE A 219 -24.13 -34.32 13.33
N SER A 220 -25.23 -35.05 13.57
CA SER A 220 -25.55 -35.64 14.88
C SER A 220 -24.55 -36.70 15.31
N ASN A 221 -24.02 -37.49 14.37
CA ASN A 221 -23.07 -38.55 14.63
C ASN A 221 -21.62 -38.06 14.84
N GLU A 222 -21.29 -36.85 14.37
CA GLU A 222 -19.99 -36.20 14.57
C GLU A 222 -19.88 -35.42 15.89
N SER A 223 -20.94 -35.42 16.72
CA SER A 223 -21.04 -34.66 17.96
C SER A 223 -20.90 -35.54 19.15
#